data_8c2be26a3192f6c97be746ba1ce63b6e
#
_entry.id   8c2be26a3192f6c97be746ba1ce63b6e
#
_cell.length_a   1.000
_cell.length_b   1.000
_cell.length_c   1.000
_cell.angle_alpha   90.00
_cell.angle_beta   90.00
_cell.angle_gamma   90.00
#
_symmetry.space_group_name_H-M   'P 1'
#
loop_
_entity.id
_entity.type
_entity.pdbx_description
1 polymer ?
#
loop_
_entity_poly.entity_id
_entity_poly.type
_entity_poly.pdbx_seq_one_letter_code
_entity_poly.pdbx_strand_id
1 'polypeptide(L)'
;MCSSDLTRGLYSPGSTFKPFVGLGALRTGVTNWDRQVRDPGYFRLPGSRRLYRDWSWRRGGGGGHGMVTLAKGMYRSSNVFFFTMSHEMGIERLSSFVSQFGFGRNSSFDVADASSGLVPTPAWKQQRYKQLWYSGDTINIGIGQGFLLVTPLQLATAVTVIANRGRLVPSRMVMDANGSTADLDLPRPTQIPGIPRADWENMVWAMTQVVHRHGVGWDEEGTAYNGIGRHIPYVMAGKSGTAQVVEIKQGTTYHASDLQERHRKHAWFIAFAPAAAPKIAVVVLVENGGGGSAVAAPVARDVIDAYLLRSKVAVR
;
A
#
# COMPACT_ATOMS: atom_id res chain seq x y z
N MET A 1 -10.77 -17.37 -7.34
CA MET A 1 -10.71 -16.71 -6.02
C MET A 1 -12.13 -16.74 -5.45
N CYS A 2 -12.33 -17.44 -4.34
CA CYS A 2 -13.64 -17.45 -3.69
C CYS A 2 -13.93 -16.08 -3.05
N SER A 3 -15.19 -15.68 -2.93
CA SER A 3 -15.57 -14.44 -2.22
C SER A 3 -14.99 -14.37 -0.80
N SER A 4 -14.75 -15.53 -0.18
CA SER A 4 -14.09 -15.65 1.12
C SER A 4 -12.66 -15.12 1.13
N ASP A 5 -11.90 -15.20 0.03
CA ASP A 5 -10.52 -14.73 -0.01
C ASP A 5 -10.44 -13.20 0.02
N LEU A 6 -11.44 -12.52 -0.57
CA LEU A 6 -11.51 -11.06 -0.55
C LEU A 6 -11.81 -10.49 0.83
N THR A 7 -12.63 -11.19 1.61
CA THR A 7 -13.12 -10.72 2.91
C THR A 7 -12.43 -11.37 4.10
N ARG A 8 -11.84 -12.55 3.93
CA ARG A 8 -11.25 -13.36 5.01
C ARG A 8 -9.78 -13.69 4.83
N GLY A 9 -9.27 -13.69 3.57
CA GLY A 9 -7.85 -13.90 3.29
C GLY A 9 -6.99 -12.81 3.93
N LEU A 10 -5.94 -13.21 4.65
CA LEU A 10 -5.05 -12.33 5.39
C LEU A 10 -3.66 -12.30 4.78
N TYR A 11 -3.25 -11.13 4.32
CA TYR A 11 -2.01 -10.95 3.60
C TYR A 11 -1.25 -9.72 4.10
N SER A 12 0.09 -9.80 4.08
CA SER A 12 0.91 -8.60 4.23
C SER A 12 0.74 -7.71 2.99
N PRO A 13 0.37 -6.42 3.13
CA PRO A 13 0.11 -5.55 1.98
C PRO A 13 1.39 -5.11 1.25
N GLY A 14 2.56 -5.24 1.88
CA GLY A 14 3.82 -4.76 1.33
C GLY A 14 3.78 -3.26 1.04
N SER A 15 4.49 -2.83 0.00
CA SER A 15 4.62 -1.41 -0.35
C SER A 15 3.30 -0.70 -0.73
N THR A 16 2.18 -1.41 -0.89
CA THR A 16 0.86 -0.75 -1.05
C THR A 16 0.40 -0.05 0.23
N PHE A 17 1.04 -0.34 1.36
CA PHE A 17 0.78 0.32 2.64
C PHE A 17 1.46 1.68 2.79
N LYS A 18 2.48 1.98 1.99
CA LYS A 18 3.29 3.20 2.08
C LYS A 18 2.53 4.53 1.95
N PRO A 19 1.47 4.67 1.12
CA PRO A 19 0.67 5.89 1.10
C PRO A 19 0.09 6.25 2.46
N PHE A 20 -0.39 5.27 3.22
CA PHE A 20 -0.96 5.46 4.56
C PHE A 20 0.12 5.85 5.58
N VAL A 21 1.29 5.25 5.50
CA VAL A 21 2.46 5.61 6.35
C VAL A 21 2.92 7.03 6.04
N GLY A 22 2.99 7.41 4.76
CA GLY A 22 3.35 8.77 4.35
C GLY A 22 2.39 9.83 4.87
N LEU A 23 1.08 9.59 4.75
CA LEU A 23 0.05 10.47 5.32
C LEU A 23 0.15 10.54 6.85
N GLY A 24 0.44 9.42 7.52
CA GLY A 24 0.68 9.40 8.97
C GLY A 24 1.90 10.21 9.38
N ALA A 25 2.98 10.13 8.63
CA ALA A 25 4.20 10.91 8.88
C ALA A 25 3.97 12.41 8.68
N LEU A 26 3.20 12.83 7.66
CA LEU A 26 2.75 14.22 7.48
C LEU A 26 1.87 14.67 8.67
N ARG A 27 0.84 13.90 9.01
CA ARG A 27 -0.11 14.20 10.08
C ARG A 27 0.54 14.35 11.45
N THR A 28 1.60 13.61 11.69
CA THR A 28 2.34 13.64 12.97
C THR A 28 3.51 14.62 12.99
N GLY A 29 3.74 15.37 11.91
CA GLY A 29 4.85 16.31 11.78
C GLY A 29 6.23 15.66 11.68
N VAL A 30 6.28 14.34 11.47
CA VAL A 30 7.53 13.60 11.27
C VAL A 30 8.18 13.97 9.94
N THR A 31 7.38 14.30 8.94
CA THR A 31 7.86 14.76 7.63
C THR A 31 7.02 15.91 7.08
N ASN A 32 7.55 16.51 6.03
CA ASN A 32 6.85 17.38 5.09
C ASN A 32 7.25 17.00 3.66
N TRP A 33 6.72 17.67 2.64
CA TRP A 33 6.97 17.33 1.25
C TRP A 33 8.40 17.64 0.78
N ASP A 34 9.10 18.55 1.45
CA ASP A 34 10.46 19.01 1.09
C ASP A 34 11.55 18.27 1.86
N ARG A 35 11.18 17.61 2.98
CA ARG A 35 12.13 16.84 3.77
C ARG A 35 12.76 15.73 2.93
N GLN A 36 14.08 15.67 2.95
CA GLN A 36 14.87 14.66 2.27
C GLN A 36 15.50 13.68 3.27
N VAL A 37 15.50 12.41 2.92
CA VAL A 37 16.17 11.32 3.63
C VAL A 37 17.22 10.71 2.69
N ARG A 38 18.43 10.50 3.18
CA ARG A 38 19.46 9.80 2.41
C ARG A 38 19.17 8.31 2.37
N ASP A 39 19.03 7.76 1.18
CA ASP A 39 18.84 6.35 0.92
C ASP A 39 20.11 5.74 0.28
N PRO A 40 20.96 5.07 1.07
CA PRO A 40 22.14 4.36 0.56
C PRO A 40 21.82 2.91 0.16
N GLY A 41 20.54 2.54 0.03
CA GLY A 41 20.08 1.17 -0.22
C GLY A 41 19.82 0.34 1.05
N TYR A 42 20.05 0.91 2.23
CA TYR A 42 19.77 0.24 3.49
C TYR A 42 19.48 1.23 4.62
N PHE A 43 18.74 0.77 5.60
CA PHE A 43 18.49 1.45 6.87
C PHE A 43 19.14 0.66 8.01
N ARG A 44 19.63 1.34 9.03
CA ARG A 44 20.20 0.76 10.24
C ARG A 44 19.59 1.42 11.48
N LEU A 45 19.08 0.63 12.39
CA LEU A 45 18.67 1.13 13.69
C LEU A 45 19.88 1.55 14.53
N PRO A 46 19.77 2.63 15.31
CA PRO A 46 20.82 2.99 16.28
C PRO A 46 21.21 1.81 17.16
N GLY A 47 22.51 1.60 17.35
CA GLY A 47 23.04 0.50 18.17
C GLY A 47 22.92 -0.91 17.53
N SER A 48 22.33 -1.06 16.36
CA SER A 48 22.18 -2.36 15.69
C SER A 48 23.20 -2.55 14.58
N ARG A 49 23.69 -3.80 14.41
CA ARG A 49 24.47 -4.20 13.24
C ARG A 49 23.62 -4.71 12.09
N ARG A 50 22.32 -4.96 12.31
CA ARG A 50 21.39 -5.47 11.30
C ARG A 50 21.13 -4.40 10.24
N LEU A 51 21.24 -4.78 8.95
CA LEU A 51 20.87 -3.93 7.81
C LEU A 51 19.47 -4.30 7.33
N TYR A 52 18.58 -3.31 7.29
CA TYR A 52 17.26 -3.41 6.67
C TYR A 52 17.39 -2.89 5.25
N ARG A 53 17.32 -3.80 4.26
CA ARG A 53 17.69 -3.52 2.88
C ARG A 53 16.53 -2.92 2.10
N ASP A 54 16.86 -1.95 1.27
CA ASP A 54 15.99 -1.52 0.18
C ASP A 54 15.97 -2.58 -0.94
N TRP A 55 14.97 -2.52 -1.80
CA TRP A 55 14.93 -3.39 -2.98
C TRP A 55 16.03 -3.06 -4.00
N SER A 56 16.52 -1.81 -3.99
CA SER A 56 17.64 -1.32 -4.81
C SER A 56 19.02 -1.67 -4.24
N TRP A 57 19.07 -2.27 -3.04
CA TRP A 57 20.34 -2.62 -2.41
C TRP A 57 21.19 -3.55 -3.27
N ARG A 58 22.49 -3.25 -3.35
CA ARG A 58 23.49 -4.09 -4.04
C ARG A 58 24.64 -4.46 -3.10
N ARG A 59 25.07 -5.71 -3.17
CA ARG A 59 26.24 -6.16 -2.41
C ARG A 59 27.49 -5.44 -2.94
N GLY A 60 28.29 -4.86 -2.04
CA GLY A 60 29.47 -4.08 -2.42
C GLY A 60 29.23 -2.58 -2.60
N GLY A 61 27.98 -2.12 -2.41
CA GLY A 61 27.62 -0.70 -2.56
C GLY A 61 27.05 -0.34 -3.92
N GLY A 62 26.76 0.94 -4.15
CA GLY A 62 26.21 1.46 -5.42
C GLY A 62 24.71 1.28 -5.61
N GLY A 63 23.99 0.78 -4.60
CA GLY A 63 22.53 0.79 -4.54
C GLY A 63 21.98 2.00 -3.79
N GLY A 64 20.63 2.10 -3.70
CA GLY A 64 19.94 3.18 -3.05
C GLY A 64 19.40 4.23 -4.02
N HIS A 65 18.62 5.17 -3.49
CA HIS A 65 17.91 6.20 -4.26
C HIS A 65 18.47 7.62 -4.01
N GLY A 66 19.63 7.73 -3.31
CA GLY A 66 20.23 9.02 -3.00
C GLY A 66 19.39 9.85 -2.03
N MET A 67 19.14 11.11 -2.35
CA MET A 67 18.26 11.96 -1.56
C MET A 67 16.81 11.72 -1.97
N VAL A 68 15.97 11.38 -1.01
CA VAL A 68 14.58 10.91 -1.21
C VAL A 68 13.62 11.79 -0.43
N THR A 69 12.71 12.46 -1.14
CA THR A 69 11.53 13.12 -0.57
C THR A 69 10.38 12.12 -0.43
N LEU A 70 9.28 12.50 0.23
CA LEU A 70 8.09 11.65 0.30
C LEU A 70 7.57 11.27 -1.10
N ALA A 71 7.55 12.21 -2.04
CA ALA A 71 7.14 11.94 -3.41
C ALA A 71 8.07 10.94 -4.10
N LYS A 72 9.40 11.12 -4.01
CA LYS A 72 10.38 10.17 -4.56
C LYS A 72 10.28 8.80 -3.87
N GLY A 73 10.12 8.78 -2.56
CA GLY A 73 9.87 7.56 -1.78
C GLY A 73 8.61 6.81 -2.25
N MET A 74 7.60 7.54 -2.70
CA MET A 74 6.36 6.97 -3.24
C MET A 74 6.59 6.36 -4.62
N TYR A 75 7.08 7.14 -5.61
CA TYR A 75 7.19 6.63 -6.98
C TYR A 75 8.36 5.65 -7.18
N ARG A 76 9.43 5.75 -6.39
CA ARG A 76 10.52 4.74 -6.36
C ARG A 76 10.27 3.60 -5.38
N SER A 77 9.25 3.73 -4.54
CA SER A 77 8.97 2.75 -3.50
C SER A 77 10.13 2.51 -2.52
N SER A 78 10.92 3.57 -2.17
CA SER A 78 12.06 3.45 -1.26
C SER A 78 11.63 2.88 0.09
N ASN A 79 12.24 1.76 0.49
CA ASN A 79 12.02 1.22 1.83
C ASN A 79 12.72 2.08 2.89
N VAL A 80 13.92 2.60 2.59
CA VAL A 80 14.71 3.39 3.54
C VAL A 80 13.96 4.62 4.00
N PHE A 81 13.30 5.33 3.08
CA PHE A 81 12.46 6.47 3.44
C PHE A 81 11.38 6.05 4.45
N PHE A 82 10.64 4.98 4.16
CA PHE A 82 9.51 4.54 5.01
C PHE A 82 9.97 3.84 6.29
N PHE A 83 11.14 3.21 6.33
CA PHE A 83 11.77 2.77 7.58
C PHE A 83 12.06 3.97 8.50
N THR A 84 12.61 5.04 7.93
CA THR A 84 12.89 6.28 8.69
C THR A 84 11.60 6.88 9.23
N MET A 85 10.58 7.05 8.39
CA MET A 85 9.29 7.63 8.81
C MET A 85 8.62 6.83 9.92
N SER A 86 8.55 5.51 9.76
CA SER A 86 7.90 4.64 10.76
C SER A 86 8.71 4.56 12.05
N HIS A 87 10.04 4.56 11.98
CA HIS A 87 10.90 4.59 13.17
C HIS A 87 10.67 5.86 13.99
N GLU A 88 10.69 7.03 13.35
CA GLU A 88 10.50 8.32 14.00
C GLU A 88 9.06 8.53 14.50
N MET A 89 8.08 8.00 13.79
CA MET A 89 6.67 8.04 14.20
C MET A 89 6.41 7.17 15.42
N GLY A 90 7.01 6.00 15.48
CA GLY A 90 6.75 4.98 16.49
C GLY A 90 5.43 4.21 16.23
N ILE A 91 5.33 3.02 16.83
CA ILE A 91 4.20 2.10 16.54
C ILE A 91 2.86 2.65 17.01
N GLU A 92 2.80 3.34 18.13
CA GLU A 92 1.53 3.80 18.70
C GLU A 92 0.86 4.85 17.80
N ARG A 93 1.65 5.87 17.35
CA ARG A 93 1.13 6.87 16.41
C ARG A 93 0.80 6.25 15.05
N LEU A 94 1.65 5.33 14.56
CA LEU A 94 1.43 4.64 13.29
C LEU A 94 0.16 3.80 13.33
N SER A 95 -0.01 2.90 14.32
CA SER A 95 -1.16 2.02 14.42
C SER A 95 -2.47 2.79 14.65
N SER A 96 -2.46 3.79 15.52
CA SER A 96 -3.61 4.66 15.76
C SER A 96 -4.04 5.40 14.48
N PHE A 97 -3.07 5.91 13.71
CA PHE A 97 -3.38 6.63 12.48
C PHE A 97 -3.94 5.71 11.39
N VAL A 98 -3.29 4.57 11.09
CA VAL A 98 -3.72 3.71 9.99
C VAL A 98 -5.06 3.03 10.28
N SER A 99 -5.41 2.80 11.53
CA SER A 99 -6.72 2.27 11.93
C SER A 99 -7.89 3.17 11.49
N GLN A 100 -7.66 4.46 11.24
CA GLN A 100 -8.68 5.38 10.74
C GLN A 100 -9.09 5.09 9.29
N PHE A 101 -8.27 4.34 8.55
CA PHE A 101 -8.56 3.89 7.19
C PHE A 101 -9.35 2.57 7.13
N GLY A 102 -9.73 2.01 8.28
CA GLY A 102 -10.45 0.74 8.37
C GLY A 102 -9.56 -0.48 8.62
N PHE A 103 -8.23 -0.30 8.69
CA PHE A 103 -7.33 -1.40 9.06
C PHE A 103 -7.54 -1.82 10.52
N GLY A 104 -7.47 -3.13 10.77
CA GLY A 104 -7.71 -3.69 12.11
C GLY A 104 -9.20 -3.78 12.50
N ARG A 105 -10.13 -3.55 11.57
CA ARG A 105 -11.58 -3.63 11.77
C ARG A 105 -12.24 -4.36 10.61
N ASN A 106 -13.42 -4.95 10.84
CA ASN A 106 -14.24 -5.38 9.72
C ASN A 106 -14.64 -4.14 8.90
N SER A 107 -14.21 -4.08 7.64
CA SER A 107 -14.46 -2.95 6.74
C SER A 107 -15.69 -3.15 5.85
N SER A 108 -16.35 -4.32 5.90
CA SER A 108 -17.59 -4.59 5.20
C SER A 108 -18.78 -4.28 6.10
N PHE A 109 -19.77 -3.60 5.52
CA PHE A 109 -21.02 -3.30 6.21
C PHE A 109 -21.95 -4.51 6.27
N ASP A 110 -21.97 -5.30 5.21
CA ASP A 110 -22.95 -6.36 4.94
C ASP A 110 -22.36 -7.80 5.00
N VAL A 111 -21.06 -7.95 5.29
CA VAL A 111 -20.39 -9.24 5.49
C VAL A 111 -19.92 -9.34 6.94
N ALA A 112 -20.78 -9.88 7.79
CA ALA A 112 -20.54 -9.93 9.24
C ALA A 112 -19.30 -10.74 9.63
N ASP A 113 -18.96 -11.79 8.85
CA ASP A 113 -17.83 -12.68 9.11
C ASP A 113 -16.53 -12.27 8.37
N ALA A 114 -16.49 -11.04 7.79
CA ALA A 114 -15.27 -10.53 7.21
C ALA A 114 -14.19 -10.34 8.30
N SER A 115 -12.97 -10.74 7.95
CA SER A 115 -11.83 -10.61 8.87
C SER A 115 -11.47 -9.17 9.16
N SER A 116 -11.14 -8.88 10.41
CA SER A 116 -10.64 -7.57 10.84
C SER A 116 -9.19 -7.30 10.42
N GLY A 117 -8.48 -8.28 9.87
CA GLY A 117 -7.04 -8.13 9.67
C GLY A 117 -6.30 -8.00 11.00
N LEU A 118 -5.09 -7.47 10.94
CA LEU A 118 -4.27 -7.23 12.13
C LEU A 118 -3.44 -5.95 11.95
N VAL A 119 -3.71 -4.94 12.77
CA VAL A 119 -2.79 -3.83 13.01
C VAL A 119 -2.10 -4.12 14.35
N PRO A 120 -0.85 -4.58 14.34
CA PRO A 120 -0.21 -5.06 15.56
C PRO A 120 0.16 -3.90 16.49
N THR A 121 0.13 -4.17 17.79
CA THR A 121 0.53 -3.23 18.86
C THR A 121 1.48 -3.93 19.84
N PRO A 122 2.21 -3.16 20.69
CA PRO A 122 3.02 -3.75 21.76
C PRO A 122 2.21 -4.68 22.68
N ALA A 123 1.00 -4.26 23.07
CA ALA A 123 0.10 -5.07 23.90
C ALA A 123 -0.30 -6.38 23.22
N TRP A 124 -0.68 -6.32 21.91
CA TRP A 124 -0.99 -7.53 21.14
C TRP A 124 0.21 -8.48 21.08
N LYS A 125 1.42 -8.01 20.81
CA LYS A 125 2.62 -8.86 20.72
C LYS A 125 2.93 -9.50 22.08
N GLN A 126 2.85 -8.73 23.16
CA GLN A 126 3.04 -9.24 24.51
C GLN A 126 2.00 -10.30 24.88
N GLN A 127 0.75 -10.09 24.53
CA GLN A 127 -0.33 -11.07 24.79
C GLN A 127 -0.15 -12.36 23.97
N ARG A 128 0.17 -12.22 22.69
CA ARG A 128 0.21 -13.34 21.72
C ARG A 128 1.48 -14.16 21.80
N TYR A 129 2.65 -13.51 21.94
CA TYR A 129 3.97 -14.13 21.87
C TYR A 129 4.76 -14.07 23.18
N LYS A 130 4.28 -13.34 24.20
CA LYS A 130 5.00 -13.09 25.45
C LYS A 130 6.35 -12.41 25.22
N GLN A 131 6.42 -11.55 24.19
CA GLN A 131 7.64 -10.84 23.78
C GLN A 131 7.44 -9.35 23.81
N LEU A 132 8.49 -8.62 24.10
CA LEU A 132 8.54 -7.17 24.00
C LEU A 132 8.45 -6.71 22.55
N TRP A 133 7.99 -5.48 22.35
CA TRP A 133 8.03 -4.79 21.07
C TRP A 133 9.42 -4.24 20.82
N TYR A 134 9.94 -4.45 19.61
CA TYR A 134 11.24 -3.93 19.19
C TYR A 134 11.05 -2.89 18.07
N SER A 135 11.99 -1.95 17.96
CA SER A 135 11.99 -0.96 16.87
C SER A 135 11.98 -1.61 15.48
N GLY A 136 12.57 -2.81 15.35
CA GLY A 136 12.52 -3.60 14.13
C GLY A 136 11.12 -4.04 13.72
N ASP A 137 10.22 -4.26 14.67
CA ASP A 137 8.82 -4.58 14.37
C ASP A 137 8.14 -3.35 13.73
N THR A 138 8.35 -2.16 14.31
CA THR A 138 7.78 -0.91 13.79
C THR A 138 8.20 -0.62 12.36
N ILE A 139 9.51 -0.70 12.06
CA ILE A 139 9.99 -0.36 10.72
C ILE A 139 9.50 -1.36 9.65
N ASN A 140 9.33 -2.64 10.00
CA ASN A 140 8.74 -3.62 9.08
C ASN A 140 7.28 -3.28 8.75
N ILE A 141 6.50 -2.83 9.75
CA ILE A 141 5.12 -2.38 9.52
C ILE A 141 5.10 -1.15 8.60
N GLY A 142 6.09 -0.27 8.73
CA GLY A 142 6.22 0.93 7.88
C GLY A 142 6.32 0.64 6.38
N ILE A 143 6.67 -0.58 5.99
CA ILE A 143 6.68 -1.03 4.60
C ILE A 143 5.62 -2.10 4.31
N GLY A 144 4.63 -2.26 5.18
CA GLY A 144 3.54 -3.21 5.02
C GLY A 144 3.93 -4.67 5.21
N GLN A 145 4.94 -4.94 6.06
CA GLN A 145 5.48 -6.26 6.35
C GLN A 145 5.38 -6.58 7.86
N GLY A 146 6.01 -7.66 8.29
CA GLY A 146 6.02 -8.10 9.68
C GLY A 146 4.68 -8.68 10.10
N PHE A 147 4.13 -8.24 11.23
CA PHE A 147 2.87 -8.76 11.77
C PHE A 147 1.62 -8.12 11.16
N LEU A 148 1.77 -7.12 10.30
CA LEU A 148 0.63 -6.44 9.66
C LEU A 148 -0.05 -7.37 8.65
N LEU A 149 -1.37 -7.59 8.84
CA LEU A 149 -2.19 -8.39 7.94
C LEU A 149 -3.46 -7.63 7.57
N VAL A 150 -3.80 -7.64 6.30
CA VAL A 150 -5.01 -7.01 5.77
C VAL A 150 -5.76 -7.96 4.86
N THR A 151 -7.07 -7.77 4.73
CA THR A 151 -7.82 -8.40 3.65
C THR A 151 -7.75 -7.54 2.38
N PRO A 152 -7.93 -8.12 1.18
CA PRO A 152 -8.05 -7.34 -0.05
C PRO A 152 -9.17 -6.28 0.03
N LEU A 153 -10.30 -6.59 0.66
CA LEU A 153 -11.40 -5.64 0.84
C LEU A 153 -11.03 -4.47 1.76
N GLN A 154 -10.31 -4.73 2.87
CA GLN A 154 -9.80 -3.65 3.72
C GLN A 154 -8.88 -2.71 2.95
N LEU A 155 -7.97 -3.27 2.16
CA LEU A 155 -7.05 -2.46 1.36
C LEU A 155 -7.81 -1.66 0.29
N ALA A 156 -8.83 -2.25 -0.36
CA ALA A 156 -9.68 -1.55 -1.31
C ALA A 156 -10.42 -0.38 -0.65
N THR A 157 -11.04 -0.61 0.51
CA THR A 157 -11.70 0.45 1.29
C THR A 157 -10.73 1.56 1.64
N ALA A 158 -9.53 1.23 2.13
CA ALA A 158 -8.51 2.22 2.48
C ALA A 158 -8.04 3.04 1.25
N VAL A 159 -7.92 2.42 0.08
CA VAL A 159 -7.59 3.11 -1.18
C VAL A 159 -8.68 4.11 -1.57
N THR A 160 -9.97 3.76 -1.37
CA THR A 160 -11.07 4.72 -1.65
C THR A 160 -11.01 5.93 -0.73
N VAL A 161 -10.48 5.83 0.48
CA VAL A 161 -10.27 6.99 1.37
C VAL A 161 -9.30 7.98 0.76
N ILE A 162 -8.18 7.51 0.19
CA ILE A 162 -7.23 8.39 -0.50
C ILE A 162 -7.88 9.01 -1.74
N ALA A 163 -8.57 8.19 -2.54
CA ALA A 163 -9.30 8.64 -3.73
C ALA A 163 -10.32 9.74 -3.40
N ASN A 164 -11.01 9.61 -2.26
CA ASN A 164 -12.00 10.55 -1.75
C ASN A 164 -11.43 11.66 -0.84
N ARG A 165 -10.10 11.88 -0.84
CA ARG A 165 -9.40 12.91 -0.06
C ARG A 165 -9.74 12.87 1.43
N GLY A 166 -9.66 11.67 2.00
CA GLY A 166 -9.85 11.44 3.43
C GLY A 166 -11.28 11.05 3.85
N ARG A 167 -12.24 11.00 2.93
CA ARG A 167 -13.60 10.57 3.23
C ARG A 167 -13.70 9.05 3.18
N LEU A 168 -13.91 8.43 4.33
CA LEU A 168 -14.18 7.00 4.47
C LEU A 168 -15.67 6.74 4.22
N VAL A 169 -15.95 5.98 3.18
CA VAL A 169 -17.29 5.47 2.85
C VAL A 169 -17.29 3.97 3.14
N PRO A 170 -18.20 3.48 3.99
CA PRO A 170 -18.29 2.05 4.27
C PRO A 170 -18.52 1.22 3.00
N SER A 171 -17.77 0.13 2.84
CA SER A 171 -17.91 -0.77 1.71
C SER A 171 -19.08 -1.72 1.90
N ARG A 172 -19.81 -2.02 0.83
CA ARG A 172 -20.82 -3.07 0.78
C ARG A 172 -20.56 -4.00 -0.38
N MET A 173 -20.91 -5.28 -0.21
CA MET A 173 -20.82 -6.32 -1.24
C MET A 173 -22.19 -6.57 -1.91
N VAL A 174 -23.27 -6.37 -1.18
CA VAL A 174 -24.63 -6.55 -1.67
C VAL A 174 -25.11 -5.25 -2.29
N MET A 175 -25.45 -5.27 -3.56
CA MET A 175 -25.99 -4.11 -4.28
C MET A 175 -27.50 -4.02 -4.14
N ASP A 176 -28.18 -5.16 -4.18
CA ASP A 176 -29.64 -5.28 -4.18
C ASP A 176 -30.06 -6.60 -3.54
N ALA A 177 -31.14 -6.59 -2.79
CA ALA A 177 -31.79 -7.77 -2.26
C ALA A 177 -33.27 -7.74 -2.70
N ASN A 178 -33.68 -8.72 -3.52
CA ASN A 178 -35.06 -8.87 -4.05
C ASN A 178 -35.54 -7.73 -4.95
N GLY A 179 -34.68 -7.11 -5.75
CA GLY A 179 -35.03 -6.03 -6.65
C GLY A 179 -35.35 -4.69 -5.96
N SER A 180 -35.09 -4.61 -4.67
CA SER A 180 -35.14 -3.37 -3.90
C SER A 180 -33.70 -2.95 -3.58
N THR A 181 -33.32 -1.75 -3.96
CA THR A 181 -32.19 -1.07 -3.34
C THR A 181 -32.58 -0.90 -1.88
N ALA A 182 -32.31 -1.93 -1.06
CA ALA A 182 -32.66 -1.89 0.32
C ALA A 182 -32.16 -0.56 0.90
N ASP A 183 -33.06 0.18 1.56
CA ASP A 183 -32.74 1.26 2.48
C ASP A 183 -31.94 0.64 3.64
N LEU A 184 -30.75 0.15 3.31
CA LEU A 184 -29.78 -0.26 4.29
C LEU A 184 -29.38 1.04 4.98
N ASP A 185 -29.63 1.11 6.27
CA ASP A 185 -29.18 2.21 7.13
C ASP A 185 -27.64 2.24 7.10
N LEU A 186 -27.11 2.76 5.98
CA LEU A 186 -25.67 2.77 5.73
C LEU A 186 -24.99 3.71 6.74
N PRO A 187 -23.92 3.26 7.39
CA PRO A 187 -23.16 4.13 8.26
C PRO A 187 -22.75 5.40 7.51
N ARG A 188 -22.89 6.53 8.16
CA ARG A 188 -22.54 7.83 7.56
C ARG A 188 -21.04 7.85 7.22
N PRO A 189 -20.68 8.39 6.04
CA PRO A 189 -19.27 8.60 5.72
C PRO A 189 -18.60 9.49 6.78
N THR A 190 -17.37 9.13 7.15
CA THR A 190 -16.55 9.87 8.11
C THR A 190 -15.35 10.50 7.41
N GLN A 191 -14.87 11.64 7.93
CA GLN A 191 -13.67 12.30 7.41
C GLN A 191 -12.50 12.01 8.35
N ILE A 192 -11.36 11.59 7.80
CA ILE A 192 -10.12 11.49 8.58
C ILE A 192 -9.66 12.89 8.96
N PRO A 193 -9.56 13.21 10.26
CA PRO A 193 -9.26 14.56 10.71
C PRO A 193 -7.76 14.90 10.62
N GLY A 194 -7.47 16.18 10.53
CA GLY A 194 -6.13 16.74 10.74
C GLY A 194 -5.14 16.49 9.62
N ILE A 195 -5.60 16.19 8.40
CA ILE A 195 -4.80 16.20 7.19
C ILE A 195 -5.33 17.33 6.30
N PRO A 196 -4.50 18.34 5.98
CA PRO A 196 -4.87 19.40 5.04
C PRO A 196 -5.24 18.84 3.66
N ARG A 197 -6.14 19.51 2.96
CA ARG A 197 -6.53 19.10 1.60
C ARG A 197 -5.33 19.05 0.66
N ALA A 198 -4.39 19.97 0.80
CA ALA A 198 -3.16 19.99 0.00
C ALA A 198 -2.35 18.70 0.15
N ASP A 199 -2.27 18.11 1.35
CA ASP A 199 -1.54 16.86 1.59
C ASP A 199 -2.22 15.66 0.92
N TRP A 200 -3.56 15.64 0.87
CA TRP A 200 -4.29 14.65 0.10
C TRP A 200 -4.01 14.77 -1.39
N GLU A 201 -4.08 15.99 -1.94
CA GLU A 201 -3.82 16.22 -3.38
C GLU A 201 -2.36 15.89 -3.74
N ASN A 202 -1.41 16.27 -2.89
CA ASN A 202 0.00 15.95 -3.09
C ASN A 202 0.26 14.43 -3.01
N MET A 203 -0.45 13.72 -2.11
CA MET A 203 -0.35 12.25 -2.04
C MET A 203 -0.92 11.61 -3.31
N VAL A 204 -2.07 12.06 -3.77
CA VAL A 204 -2.64 11.60 -5.05
C VAL A 204 -1.67 11.88 -6.20
N TRP A 205 -1.12 13.10 -6.26
CA TRP A 205 -0.10 13.44 -7.26
C TRP A 205 1.13 12.50 -7.17
N ALA A 206 1.67 12.25 -5.98
CA ALA A 206 2.79 11.33 -5.79
C ALA A 206 2.46 9.89 -6.25
N MET A 207 1.21 9.45 -6.04
CA MET A 207 0.72 8.17 -6.54
C MET A 207 0.55 8.16 -8.07
N THR A 208 0.23 9.31 -8.72
CA THR A 208 0.22 9.37 -10.19
C THR A 208 1.62 9.22 -10.76
N GLN A 209 2.66 9.71 -10.05
CA GLN A 209 4.05 9.57 -10.49
C GLN A 209 4.52 8.11 -10.51
N VAL A 210 3.91 7.21 -9.72
CA VAL A 210 4.18 5.76 -9.79
C VAL A 210 3.88 5.21 -11.18
N VAL A 211 2.83 5.71 -11.82
CA VAL A 211 2.32 5.24 -13.12
C VAL A 211 2.84 6.08 -14.29
N HIS A 212 2.87 7.40 -14.14
CA HIS A 212 3.07 8.30 -15.28
C HIS A 212 4.46 8.93 -15.36
N ARG A 213 5.28 8.80 -14.29
CA ARG A 213 6.60 9.42 -14.31
C ARG A 213 7.55 8.71 -15.26
N HIS A 214 7.86 9.34 -16.36
CA HIS A 214 8.98 8.99 -17.21
C HIS A 214 10.23 9.73 -16.71
N GLY A 215 11.32 9.02 -16.47
CA GLY A 215 12.57 9.57 -15.99
C GLY A 215 13.75 9.17 -16.86
N VAL A 216 14.79 9.99 -16.85
CA VAL A 216 16.07 9.64 -17.47
C VAL A 216 16.86 8.81 -16.45
N GLY A 217 16.87 7.50 -16.66
CA GLY A 217 17.56 6.56 -15.77
C GLY A 217 16.63 5.82 -14.79
N TRP A 218 17.14 4.70 -14.30
CA TRP A 218 16.38 3.76 -13.46
C TRP A 218 15.86 4.34 -12.15
N ASP A 219 16.51 5.40 -11.62
CA ASP A 219 16.17 5.97 -10.31
C ASP A 219 15.13 7.11 -10.38
N GLU A 220 14.79 7.58 -11.56
CA GLU A 220 13.85 8.68 -11.75
C GLU A 220 12.49 8.24 -12.31
N GLU A 221 12.38 7.02 -12.77
CA GLU A 221 11.16 6.48 -13.38
C GLU A 221 10.18 5.93 -12.34
N GLY A 222 8.88 6.11 -12.56
CA GLY A 222 7.82 5.51 -11.76
C GLY A 222 7.85 3.98 -11.85
N THR A 223 7.67 3.29 -10.72
CA THR A 223 7.80 1.82 -10.65
C THR A 223 6.85 1.06 -11.58
N ALA A 224 5.74 1.66 -12.02
CA ALA A 224 4.78 1.04 -12.93
C ALA A 224 4.78 1.66 -14.34
N TYR A 225 5.60 2.69 -14.61
CA TYR A 225 5.59 3.41 -15.88
C TYR A 225 5.80 2.47 -17.07
N ASN A 226 6.85 1.66 -17.05
CA ASN A 226 7.17 0.76 -18.17
C ASN A 226 6.11 -0.33 -18.39
N GLY A 227 5.47 -0.80 -17.30
CA GLY A 227 4.46 -1.84 -17.39
C GLY A 227 3.10 -1.35 -17.89
N ILE A 228 2.66 -0.19 -17.40
CA ILE A 228 1.28 0.27 -17.63
C ILE A 228 1.15 1.76 -17.94
N GLY A 229 2.18 2.58 -17.70
CA GLY A 229 2.06 4.03 -17.82
C GLY A 229 2.10 4.56 -19.26
N ARG A 230 2.64 3.77 -20.19
CA ARG A 230 2.73 4.18 -21.61
C ARG A 230 1.36 4.10 -22.26
N HIS A 231 1.02 5.17 -23.00
CA HIS A 231 -0.22 5.23 -23.81
C HIS A 231 -1.52 5.01 -23.02
N ILE A 232 -1.54 5.38 -21.74
CA ILE A 232 -2.76 5.36 -20.93
C ILE A 232 -3.56 6.65 -21.18
N PRO A 233 -4.88 6.57 -21.56
CA PRO A 233 -5.66 7.73 -22.00
C PRO A 233 -6.30 8.50 -20.84
N TYR A 234 -5.98 8.20 -19.61
CA TYR A 234 -6.47 8.87 -18.39
C TYR A 234 -5.35 8.92 -17.34
N VAL A 235 -5.50 9.79 -16.35
CA VAL A 235 -4.55 9.86 -15.23
C VAL A 235 -4.95 8.86 -14.16
N MET A 236 -4.08 7.89 -13.89
CA MET A 236 -4.24 6.87 -12.85
C MET A 236 -3.29 7.18 -11.69
N ALA A 237 -3.79 7.15 -10.47
CA ALA A 237 -2.97 7.07 -9.27
C ALA A 237 -2.82 5.61 -8.84
N GLY A 238 -1.61 5.18 -8.49
CA GLY A 238 -1.38 3.79 -8.12
C GLY A 238 -0.19 3.58 -7.18
N LYS A 239 -0.03 2.37 -6.68
CA LYS A 239 1.13 1.92 -5.92
C LYS A 239 1.33 0.42 -6.07
N SER A 240 2.53 0.04 -6.48
CA SER A 240 2.94 -1.36 -6.53
C SER A 240 3.35 -1.87 -5.14
N GLY A 241 3.09 -3.13 -4.88
CA GLY A 241 3.51 -3.84 -3.69
C GLY A 241 4.08 -5.22 -4.04
N THR A 242 5.03 -5.65 -3.23
CA THR A 242 5.58 -7.00 -3.26
C THR A 242 5.69 -7.46 -1.83
N ALA A 243 4.89 -8.44 -1.45
CA ALA A 243 4.86 -8.96 -0.08
C ALA A 243 5.70 -10.23 0.02
N GLN A 244 6.60 -10.27 1.00
CA GLN A 244 7.38 -11.46 1.31
C GLN A 244 6.51 -12.46 2.06
N VAL A 245 6.55 -13.72 1.63
CA VAL A 245 5.85 -14.84 2.29
C VAL A 245 6.75 -15.54 3.29
N VAL A 246 8.06 -15.56 3.02
CA VAL A 246 9.08 -16.19 3.88
C VAL A 246 10.17 -15.21 4.27
N GLU A 247 10.77 -15.41 5.43
CA GLU A 247 11.91 -14.60 5.84
C GLU A 247 13.14 -14.92 4.98
N ILE A 248 13.79 -13.86 4.48
CA ILE A 248 15.06 -13.97 3.76
C ILE A 248 16.20 -13.77 4.78
N LYS A 249 17.02 -14.80 4.98
CA LYS A 249 18.16 -14.73 5.90
C LYS A 249 19.13 -13.61 5.52
N GLN A 250 19.75 -12.98 6.51
CA GLN A 250 20.79 -11.99 6.27
C GLN A 250 21.94 -12.61 5.47
N GLY A 251 22.42 -11.89 4.45
CA GLY A 251 23.52 -12.39 3.59
C GLY A 251 23.09 -13.22 2.38
N THR A 252 21.82 -13.65 2.31
CA THR A 252 21.28 -14.37 1.14
C THR A 252 20.58 -13.43 0.17
N THR A 253 20.51 -13.82 -1.10
CA THR A 253 19.74 -13.15 -2.15
C THR A 253 18.48 -13.96 -2.42
N TYR A 254 17.38 -13.26 -2.69
CA TYR A 254 16.11 -13.90 -3.08
C TYR A 254 16.16 -14.32 -4.54
N HIS A 255 16.00 -15.60 -4.80
CA HIS A 255 15.79 -16.16 -6.15
C HIS A 255 14.47 -16.94 -6.13
N ALA A 256 13.50 -16.51 -6.95
CA ALA A 256 12.18 -17.13 -7.00
C ALA A 256 12.24 -18.59 -7.49
N SER A 257 13.21 -18.91 -8.35
CA SER A 257 13.48 -20.26 -8.85
C SER A 257 13.84 -21.27 -7.76
N ASP A 258 14.46 -20.79 -6.68
CA ASP A 258 14.96 -21.65 -5.60
C ASP A 258 13.90 -21.93 -4.55
N LEU A 259 12.69 -21.32 -4.70
CA LEU A 259 11.60 -21.43 -3.76
C LEU A 259 10.42 -22.22 -4.34
N GLN A 260 9.80 -23.04 -3.50
CA GLN A 260 8.49 -23.60 -3.82
C GLN A 260 7.51 -22.45 -4.11
N GLU A 261 6.59 -22.65 -5.03
CA GLU A 261 5.64 -21.62 -5.48
C GLU A 261 4.94 -20.91 -4.31
N ARG A 262 4.41 -21.66 -3.34
CA ARG A 262 3.75 -21.15 -2.13
C ARG A 262 4.62 -20.23 -1.25
N HIS A 263 5.93 -20.20 -1.46
CA HIS A 263 6.88 -19.37 -0.73
C HIS A 263 7.33 -18.15 -1.54
N ARG A 264 6.88 -18.02 -2.79
CA ARG A 264 7.17 -16.85 -3.61
C ARG A 264 6.40 -15.65 -3.12
N LYS A 265 6.91 -14.47 -3.44
CA LYS A 265 6.30 -13.20 -3.05
C LYS A 265 4.93 -13.02 -3.69
N HIS A 266 3.99 -12.44 -2.95
CA HIS A 266 2.72 -11.98 -3.52
C HIS A 266 2.91 -10.66 -4.25
N ALA A 267 2.27 -10.53 -5.41
CA ALA A 267 2.24 -9.30 -6.19
C ALA A 267 0.97 -8.51 -5.87
N TRP A 268 1.15 -7.24 -5.49
CA TRP A 268 0.05 -6.32 -5.21
C TRP A 268 0.10 -5.10 -6.11
N PHE A 269 -1.06 -4.60 -6.49
CA PHE A 269 -1.22 -3.27 -7.06
C PHE A 269 -2.51 -2.64 -6.56
N ILE A 270 -2.41 -1.39 -6.12
CA ILE A 270 -3.57 -0.56 -5.78
C ILE A 270 -3.63 0.60 -6.77
N ALA A 271 -4.82 0.96 -7.22
CA ALA A 271 -5.03 2.07 -8.13
C ALA A 271 -6.42 2.68 -8.00
N PHE A 272 -6.55 3.91 -8.47
CA PHE A 272 -7.85 4.53 -8.76
C PHE A 272 -7.73 5.47 -9.95
N ALA A 273 -8.83 5.65 -10.67
CA ALA A 273 -8.89 6.48 -11.86
C ALA A 273 -10.31 7.04 -12.13
N PRO A 274 -10.40 8.19 -12.84
CA PRO A 274 -9.35 9.18 -13.05
C PRO A 274 -8.86 9.80 -11.73
N ALA A 275 -7.59 10.16 -11.61
CA ALA A 275 -7.02 10.62 -10.33
C ALA A 275 -7.69 11.90 -9.78
N ALA A 276 -8.12 12.82 -10.66
CA ALA A 276 -8.76 14.07 -10.26
C ALA A 276 -10.22 13.88 -9.80
N ALA A 277 -10.97 12.97 -10.44
CA ALA A 277 -12.37 12.66 -10.13
C ALA A 277 -12.58 11.14 -10.18
N PRO A 278 -12.16 10.42 -9.15
CA PRO A 278 -12.16 8.96 -9.15
C PRO A 278 -13.56 8.35 -9.36
N LYS A 279 -13.62 7.40 -10.30
CA LYS A 279 -14.84 6.63 -10.60
C LYS A 279 -14.70 5.17 -10.20
N ILE A 280 -13.48 4.68 -10.14
CA ILE A 280 -13.17 3.30 -9.77
C ILE A 280 -11.88 3.26 -8.96
N ALA A 281 -11.87 2.43 -7.91
CA ALA A 281 -10.66 2.00 -7.21
C ALA A 281 -10.51 0.49 -7.36
N VAL A 282 -9.27 0.05 -7.59
CA VAL A 282 -8.94 -1.35 -7.85
C VAL A 282 -7.81 -1.79 -6.94
N VAL A 283 -7.96 -2.96 -6.36
CA VAL A 283 -6.90 -3.67 -5.65
C VAL A 283 -6.74 -5.04 -6.28
N VAL A 284 -5.53 -5.33 -6.72
CA VAL A 284 -5.16 -6.61 -7.31
C VAL A 284 -4.14 -7.30 -6.44
N LEU A 285 -4.44 -8.54 -6.07
CA LEU A 285 -3.53 -9.49 -5.46
C LEU A 285 -3.33 -10.66 -6.43
N VAL A 286 -2.07 -10.95 -6.75
CA VAL A 286 -1.70 -12.21 -7.39
C VAL A 286 -0.81 -12.98 -6.42
N GLU A 287 -1.36 -14.03 -5.85
CA GLU A 287 -0.64 -14.89 -4.93
C GLU A 287 0.57 -15.51 -5.64
N ASN A 288 1.71 -15.48 -4.95
CA ASN A 288 2.98 -16.03 -5.45
C ASN A 288 3.46 -15.48 -6.80
N GLY A 289 2.82 -14.39 -7.28
CA GLY A 289 3.05 -13.79 -8.60
C GLY A 289 4.33 -12.97 -8.72
N GLY A 290 5.06 -12.73 -7.63
CA GLY A 290 6.34 -12.01 -7.65
C GLY A 290 6.21 -10.50 -7.56
N GLY A 291 6.51 -9.74 -8.61
CA GLY A 291 6.57 -8.28 -8.60
C GLY A 291 5.24 -7.60 -8.93
N GLY A 292 4.77 -6.70 -8.06
CA GLY A 292 3.49 -5.99 -8.25
C GLY A 292 3.40 -5.20 -9.54
N SER A 293 4.46 -4.49 -9.93
CA SER A 293 4.50 -3.70 -11.16
C SER A 293 4.44 -4.55 -12.44
N ALA A 294 5.01 -5.75 -12.39
CA ALA A 294 5.10 -6.63 -13.55
C ALA A 294 3.84 -7.49 -13.74
N VAL A 295 3.18 -7.88 -12.64
CA VAL A 295 2.11 -8.89 -12.68
C VAL A 295 0.76 -8.29 -12.30
N ALA A 296 0.66 -7.59 -11.16
CA ALA A 296 -0.61 -7.06 -10.68
C ALA A 296 -1.04 -5.76 -11.36
N ALA A 297 -0.08 -4.90 -11.75
CA ALA A 297 -0.39 -3.62 -12.38
C ALA A 297 -1.08 -3.76 -13.76
N PRO A 298 -0.66 -4.66 -14.68
CA PRO A 298 -1.37 -4.88 -15.92
C PRO A 298 -2.83 -5.28 -15.71
N VAL A 299 -3.10 -6.21 -14.79
CA VAL A 299 -4.48 -6.62 -14.45
C VAL A 299 -5.31 -5.44 -13.92
N ALA A 300 -4.72 -4.59 -13.06
CA ALA A 300 -5.42 -3.41 -12.58
C ALA A 300 -5.76 -2.44 -13.71
N ARG A 301 -4.86 -2.25 -14.67
CA ARG A 301 -5.10 -1.43 -15.86
C ARG A 301 -6.23 -1.99 -16.70
N ASP A 302 -6.22 -3.28 -17.00
CA ASP A 302 -7.25 -3.92 -17.83
C ASP A 302 -8.65 -3.77 -17.20
N VAL A 303 -8.77 -3.91 -15.88
CA VAL A 303 -10.03 -3.67 -15.14
C VAL A 303 -10.48 -2.22 -15.26
N ILE A 304 -9.57 -1.25 -15.08
CA ILE A 304 -9.88 0.17 -15.18
C ILE A 304 -10.23 0.56 -16.62
N ASP A 305 -9.49 0.06 -17.62
CA ASP A 305 -9.79 0.27 -19.04
C ASP A 305 -11.18 -0.27 -19.41
N ALA A 306 -11.52 -1.48 -18.94
CA ALA A 306 -12.84 -2.05 -19.14
C ALA A 306 -13.95 -1.19 -18.56
N TYR A 307 -13.74 -0.62 -17.38
CA TYR A 307 -14.74 0.23 -16.71
C TYR A 307 -14.86 1.62 -17.34
N LEU A 308 -13.72 2.28 -17.63
CA LEU A 308 -13.72 3.69 -18.07
C LEU A 308 -13.92 3.85 -19.59
N LEU A 309 -13.44 2.88 -20.41
CA LEU A 309 -13.40 3.03 -21.86
C LEU A 309 -14.54 2.30 -22.52
N ARG A 310 -14.97 1.11 -22.04
CA ARG A 310 -16.09 0.36 -22.62
C ARG A 310 -17.46 1.01 -22.33
N SER A 311 -17.60 1.72 -21.23
CA SER A 311 -18.83 2.48 -20.93
C SER A 311 -19.15 3.57 -21.96
N LYS A 312 -18.20 3.95 -22.84
CA LYS A 312 -18.41 4.92 -23.92
C LYS A 312 -18.94 4.29 -25.21
N VAL A 313 -18.91 2.96 -25.33
CA VAL A 313 -19.34 2.24 -26.54
C VAL A 313 -20.81 1.80 -26.47
N ALA A 314 -21.38 1.71 -25.27
CA ALA A 314 -22.77 1.25 -25.07
C ALA A 314 -23.84 2.35 -25.21
N VAL A 315 -23.49 3.57 -25.62
CA VAL A 315 -24.40 4.71 -25.85
C VAL A 315 -24.30 5.19 -27.31
N ARG A 316 -24.25 4.26 -28.25
CA ARG A 316 -24.44 4.56 -29.67
C ARG A 316 -25.50 3.65 -30.25
#